data_cc7d1d59862a7f100885aa7fc3a381ab
#
_entry.id   cc7d1d59862a7f100885aa7fc3a381ab
#
_cell.length_a   1.000
_cell.length_b   1.000
_cell.length_c   1.000
_cell.angle_alpha   90.00
_cell.angle_beta   90.00
_cell.angle_gamma   90.00
#
_symmetry.space_group_name_H-M   'P 1'
#
loop_
_entity.id
_entity.type
_entity.pdbx_description
1 polymer ?
#
loop_
_entity_poly.entity_id
_entity_poly.type
_entity_poly.pdbx_seq_one_letter_code
_entity_poly.pdbx_strand_id
1 'polypeptide(L)'
;LSFDFLINDVPRCLIHSFTKTDLTKSLPANESEANYIFFRDYIPRNSSSAAIVVQGVKENESASLTTMWTILGFPLTSVIIPVWLLEDGTMPKVLQADETENAPLCYVALQLKDKVFSSQNDASENYLNLSALMNKENSGVRQKLIPIEEQVLTKAKNILTDFRKNGIKYSEAKEFYNWIDNDVYSEIRSKFKLN
;
A
#
# COMPACT_ATOMS: atom_id res chain seq x y z
N LEU A 1 -16.38 7.80 -10.73
CA LEU A 1 -15.14 7.37 -10.05
C LEU A 1 -15.05 5.86 -10.20
N SER A 2 -13.98 5.33 -10.80
CA SER A 2 -13.76 3.89 -10.86
C SER A 2 -13.21 3.39 -9.51
N PHE A 3 -13.46 2.11 -9.22
CA PHE A 3 -12.89 1.47 -8.04
C PHE A 3 -11.35 1.49 -8.07
N ASP A 4 -10.75 1.21 -9.23
CA ASP A 4 -9.30 1.23 -9.41
C ASP A 4 -8.69 2.61 -9.10
N PHE A 5 -9.35 3.69 -9.49
CA PHE A 5 -8.94 5.04 -9.12
C PHE A 5 -8.93 5.25 -7.61
N LEU A 6 -9.97 4.77 -6.91
CA LEU A 6 -10.06 4.93 -5.45
C LEU A 6 -8.97 4.19 -4.69
N ILE A 7 -8.58 2.99 -5.13
CA ILE A 7 -7.60 2.17 -4.42
C ILE A 7 -6.14 2.48 -4.82
N ASN A 8 -5.90 2.89 -6.07
CA ASN A 8 -4.55 3.09 -6.58
C ASN A 8 -4.12 4.56 -6.55
N ASP A 9 -4.99 5.46 -7.00
CA ASP A 9 -4.59 6.84 -7.27
C ASP A 9 -4.83 7.77 -6.08
N VAL A 10 -6.00 7.66 -5.43
CA VAL A 10 -6.35 8.60 -4.35
C VAL A 10 -5.40 8.51 -3.16
N PRO A 11 -5.10 7.33 -2.56
CA PRO A 11 -4.22 7.24 -1.40
C PRO A 11 -2.77 7.62 -1.70
N ARG A 12 -2.39 7.64 -2.98
CA ARG A 12 -1.02 7.84 -3.47
C ARG A 12 -0.88 9.02 -4.41
N CYS A 13 -1.83 9.95 -4.36
CA CYS A 13 -1.85 11.09 -5.24
C CYS A 13 -0.63 12.00 -5.02
N LEU A 14 0.21 12.09 -6.03
CA LEU A 14 1.40 12.94 -6.08
C LEU A 14 1.16 14.26 -6.81
N ILE A 15 -0.10 14.68 -6.88
CA ILE A 15 -0.50 15.97 -7.45
C ILE A 15 -0.74 16.94 -6.31
N HIS A 16 0.00 18.04 -6.31
CA HIS A 16 -0.12 19.10 -5.31
C HIS A 16 -1.54 19.70 -5.35
N SER A 17 -2.22 19.77 -4.20
CA SER A 17 -3.64 20.15 -4.12
C SER A 17 -3.93 21.56 -4.64
N PHE A 18 -3.00 22.48 -4.44
CA PHE A 18 -3.14 23.90 -4.82
C PHE A 18 -2.53 24.21 -6.19
N THR A 19 -1.22 23.95 -6.37
CA THR A 19 -0.50 24.30 -7.61
C THR A 19 -0.80 23.37 -8.78
N LYS A 20 -1.43 22.20 -8.52
CA LYS A 20 -1.65 21.13 -9.51
C LYS A 20 -0.39 20.53 -10.09
N THR A 21 0.77 20.81 -9.51
CA THR A 21 2.03 20.20 -9.90
C THR A 21 1.99 18.70 -9.65
N ASP A 22 2.26 17.91 -10.70
CA ASP A 22 2.33 16.45 -10.66
C ASP A 22 3.81 16.03 -10.58
N LEU A 23 4.20 15.47 -9.44
CA LEU A 23 5.59 15.04 -9.19
C LEU A 23 6.05 13.91 -10.12
N THR A 24 5.12 13.13 -10.67
CA THR A 24 5.46 12.04 -11.59
C THR A 24 5.95 12.54 -12.96
N LYS A 25 5.69 13.80 -13.30
CA LYS A 25 6.08 14.41 -14.59
C LYS A 25 7.53 14.87 -14.65
N SER A 26 8.17 15.04 -13.48
CA SER A 26 9.53 15.58 -13.39
C SER A 26 10.36 14.80 -12.37
N LEU A 27 10.56 13.53 -12.64
CA LEU A 27 11.32 12.64 -11.75
C LEU A 27 12.82 12.99 -11.77
N PRO A 28 13.50 12.95 -10.60
CA PRO A 28 14.96 13.00 -10.48
C PRO A 28 15.63 11.89 -11.30
N ALA A 29 16.89 12.07 -11.65
CA ALA A 29 17.62 11.08 -12.46
C ALA A 29 17.77 9.74 -11.73
N ASN A 30 18.25 9.78 -10.48
CA ASN A 30 18.54 8.61 -9.66
C ASN A 30 18.46 8.96 -8.15
N GLU A 31 18.84 8.01 -7.29
CA GLU A 31 18.84 8.19 -5.83
C GLU A 31 20.06 8.96 -5.29
N SER A 32 21.12 9.21 -6.08
CA SER A 32 22.39 9.76 -5.59
C SER A 32 22.29 11.24 -5.18
N GLU A 33 21.34 11.98 -5.73
CA GLU A 33 21.08 13.36 -5.38
C GLU A 33 19.72 13.49 -4.72
N ALA A 34 19.71 13.87 -3.44
CA ALA A 34 18.47 14.06 -2.71
C ALA A 34 17.67 15.24 -3.29
N ASN A 35 16.40 14.98 -3.59
CA ASN A 35 15.45 15.96 -4.10
C ASN A 35 14.31 16.11 -3.09
N TYR A 36 14.46 17.04 -2.15
CA TYR A 36 13.49 17.28 -1.09
C TYR A 36 12.37 18.21 -1.54
N ILE A 37 11.14 17.76 -1.37
CA ILE A 37 9.93 18.51 -1.70
C ILE A 37 9.10 18.69 -0.45
N PHE A 38 8.61 19.91 -0.20
CA PHE A 38 7.65 20.17 0.86
C PHE A 38 6.34 19.41 0.56
N PHE A 39 6.01 18.43 1.42
CA PHE A 39 5.02 17.39 1.12
C PHE A 39 3.73 17.49 1.96
N ARG A 40 3.44 18.66 2.48
CA ARG A 40 2.30 18.84 3.38
C ARG A 40 0.95 18.99 2.67
N ASP A 41 0.95 19.43 1.41
CA ASP A 41 -0.23 19.77 0.62
C ASP A 41 -0.61 18.70 -0.41
N TYR A 42 -0.18 17.46 -0.15
CA TYR A 42 -0.56 16.26 -0.89
C TYR A 42 -1.55 15.42 -0.08
N ILE A 43 -2.29 14.50 -0.75
CA ILE A 43 -3.22 13.61 -0.05
C ILE A 43 -2.47 12.71 0.93
N PRO A 44 -1.43 11.91 0.51
CA PRO A 44 -0.59 11.20 1.46
C PRO A 44 0.34 12.20 2.15
N ARG A 45 0.16 12.40 3.45
CA ARG A 45 1.03 13.26 4.28
C ARG A 45 1.97 12.40 5.12
N ASN A 46 3.01 12.98 5.67
CA ASN A 46 3.87 12.26 6.62
C ASN A 46 3.05 11.61 7.75
N SER A 47 2.01 12.26 8.25
CA SER A 47 1.12 11.73 9.28
C SER A 47 0.12 10.67 8.82
N SER A 48 0.05 10.36 7.50
CA SER A 48 -0.85 9.32 7.01
C SER A 48 -0.33 7.94 7.43
N SER A 49 -1.13 7.23 8.21
CA SER A 49 -0.77 5.94 8.81
C SER A 49 -1.52 4.74 8.22
N ALA A 50 -2.55 5.01 7.42
CA ALA A 50 -3.28 3.98 6.68
C ALA A 50 -4.14 4.63 5.59
N ALA A 51 -4.56 3.79 4.63
CA ALA A 51 -5.68 4.10 3.74
C ALA A 51 -6.54 2.85 3.59
N ILE A 52 -7.85 3.02 3.72
CA ILE A 52 -8.80 1.93 3.64
C ILE A 52 -9.90 2.30 2.65
N VAL A 53 -10.20 1.38 1.73
CA VAL A 53 -11.33 1.50 0.82
C VAL A 53 -12.21 0.27 0.99
N VAL A 54 -13.47 0.49 1.37
CA VAL A 54 -14.44 -0.59 1.51
C VAL A 54 -15.25 -0.72 0.23
N GLN A 55 -15.10 -1.85 -0.44
CA GLN A 55 -15.89 -2.21 -1.60
C GLN A 55 -17.10 -3.02 -1.13
N GLY A 56 -18.26 -2.40 -1.16
CA GLY A 56 -19.53 -3.05 -0.82
C GLY A 56 -19.98 -4.08 -1.85
N VAL A 57 -21.11 -4.68 -1.57
CA VAL A 57 -21.79 -5.67 -2.41
C VAL A 57 -22.91 -5.04 -3.22
N LYS A 58 -23.32 -5.71 -4.31
CA LYS A 58 -24.48 -5.34 -5.08
C LYS A 58 -25.74 -5.90 -4.43
N GLU A 59 -26.89 -5.42 -4.88
CA GLU A 59 -28.19 -6.01 -4.53
C GLU A 59 -28.19 -7.52 -4.86
N ASN A 60 -28.62 -8.33 -3.91
CA ASN A 60 -28.64 -9.79 -3.97
C ASN A 60 -27.26 -10.50 -3.89
N GLU A 61 -26.16 -9.80 -3.65
CA GLU A 61 -24.87 -10.42 -3.29
C GLU A 61 -24.79 -10.62 -1.76
N SER A 62 -24.05 -11.64 -1.33
CA SER A 62 -23.80 -11.88 0.10
C SER A 62 -22.97 -10.76 0.72
N ALA A 63 -23.32 -10.31 1.91
CA ALA A 63 -22.56 -9.32 2.67
C ALA A 63 -21.10 -9.76 2.93
N SER A 64 -20.84 -11.05 3.00
CA SER A 64 -19.50 -11.62 3.15
C SER A 64 -18.54 -11.28 1.99
N LEU A 65 -19.07 -10.89 0.82
CA LEU A 65 -18.28 -10.43 -0.32
C LEU A 65 -17.78 -8.99 -0.18
N THR A 66 -18.20 -8.26 0.87
CA THR A 66 -17.62 -6.97 1.18
C THR A 66 -16.12 -7.10 1.35
N THR A 67 -15.37 -6.32 0.59
CA THR A 67 -13.91 -6.38 0.58
C THR A 67 -13.34 -5.10 1.16
N MET A 68 -12.54 -5.22 2.20
CA MET A 68 -11.77 -4.11 2.76
C MET A 68 -10.38 -4.10 2.13
N TRP A 69 -10.10 -3.11 1.30
CA TRP A 69 -8.79 -2.90 0.68
C TRP A 69 -7.97 -2.02 1.60
N THR A 70 -6.96 -2.60 2.22
CA THR A 70 -6.20 -1.98 3.32
C THR A 70 -4.78 -1.71 2.89
N ILE A 71 -4.34 -0.46 3.01
CA ILE A 71 -2.94 -0.03 2.96
C ILE A 71 -2.58 0.33 4.39
N LEU A 72 -1.74 -0.46 5.03
CA LEU A 72 -1.34 -0.25 6.42
C LEU A 72 0.05 0.39 6.46
N GLY A 73 0.20 1.43 7.28
CA GLY A 73 1.37 2.31 7.26
C GLY A 73 1.26 3.43 6.22
N PHE A 74 2.38 4.08 5.91
CA PHE A 74 2.40 5.20 4.96
C PHE A 74 2.05 4.73 3.53
N PRO A 75 1.04 5.30 2.86
CA PRO A 75 0.51 4.73 1.62
C PRO A 75 1.50 4.64 0.46
N LEU A 76 2.50 5.51 0.40
CA LEU A 76 3.51 5.48 -0.66
C LEU A 76 4.62 4.44 -0.43
N THR A 77 4.73 3.91 0.79
CA THR A 77 5.75 2.92 1.16
C THR A 77 5.16 1.59 1.62
N SER A 78 3.88 1.36 1.32
CA SER A 78 3.15 0.13 1.61
C SER A 78 2.45 -0.41 0.37
N VAL A 79 1.95 -1.64 0.48
CA VAL A 79 1.14 -2.30 -0.54
C VAL A 79 -0.30 -2.47 -0.04
N ILE A 80 -1.24 -2.58 -0.97
CA ILE A 80 -2.64 -2.79 -0.65
C ILE A 80 -2.93 -4.28 -0.46
N ILE A 81 -3.59 -4.63 0.62
CA ILE A 81 -4.02 -6.00 0.93
C ILE A 81 -5.55 -6.03 1.06
N PRO A 82 -6.25 -6.86 0.30
CA PRO A 82 -7.68 -7.08 0.48
C PRO A 82 -7.96 -8.03 1.64
N VAL A 83 -9.03 -7.72 2.38
CA VAL A 83 -9.55 -8.56 3.47
C VAL A 83 -11.03 -8.80 3.23
N TRP A 84 -11.47 -10.06 3.30
CA TRP A 84 -12.86 -10.48 3.25
C TRP A 84 -13.35 -10.84 4.64
N LEU A 85 -14.66 -10.71 4.87
CA LEU A 85 -15.30 -11.11 6.13
C LEU A 85 -15.48 -12.64 6.17
N LEU A 86 -14.48 -13.33 6.71
CA LEU A 86 -14.58 -14.77 6.94
C LEU A 86 -15.28 -15.04 8.28
N GLU A 87 -16.11 -16.10 8.35
CA GLU A 87 -16.92 -16.43 9.53
C GLU A 87 -16.09 -16.66 10.80
N ASP A 88 -14.88 -17.19 10.65
CA ASP A 88 -13.96 -17.45 11.76
C ASP A 88 -13.04 -16.25 12.10
N GLY A 89 -13.24 -15.10 11.44
CA GLY A 89 -12.43 -13.89 11.65
C GLY A 89 -11.01 -14.00 11.14
N THR A 90 -10.65 -15.03 10.36
CA THR A 90 -9.31 -15.17 9.78
C THR A 90 -8.99 -13.99 8.87
N MET A 91 -7.80 -13.40 9.03
CA MET A 91 -7.24 -12.33 8.22
C MET A 91 -5.74 -12.53 8.04
N PRO A 92 -5.08 -11.87 7.06
CA PRO A 92 -3.63 -11.96 6.90
C PRO A 92 -2.88 -11.58 8.17
N LYS A 93 -1.91 -12.38 8.59
CA LYS A 93 -1.08 -12.12 9.78
C LYS A 93 -0.27 -10.83 9.65
N VAL A 94 0.15 -10.48 8.44
CA VAL A 94 0.88 -9.24 8.18
C VAL A 94 0.08 -7.97 8.51
N LEU A 95 -1.25 -8.08 8.69
CA LEU A 95 -2.13 -6.99 9.11
C LEU A 95 -2.49 -7.04 10.60
N GLN A 96 -2.06 -8.07 11.32
CA GLN A 96 -2.38 -8.24 12.74
C GLN A 96 -1.26 -7.69 13.61
N ALA A 97 -1.58 -6.75 14.48
CA ALA A 97 -0.69 -6.31 15.54
C ALA A 97 -0.86 -7.23 16.75
N ASP A 98 0.20 -7.42 17.52
CA ASP A 98 0.11 -7.95 18.88
C ASP A 98 0.17 -6.81 19.91
N GLU A 99 0.17 -7.15 21.21
CA GLU A 99 0.16 -6.16 22.28
C GLU A 99 1.45 -5.32 22.38
N THR A 100 2.52 -5.75 21.74
CA THR A 100 3.88 -5.19 21.90
C THR A 100 4.43 -4.57 20.63
N GLU A 101 3.92 -4.98 19.45
CA GLU A 101 4.50 -4.62 18.16
C GLU A 101 3.43 -4.16 17.14
N ASN A 102 3.87 -3.34 16.20
CA ASN A 102 3.06 -3.01 15.03
C ASN A 102 2.82 -4.26 14.18
N ALA A 103 1.70 -4.29 13.45
CA ALA A 103 1.48 -5.30 12.42
C ALA A 103 2.69 -5.35 11.47
N PRO A 104 3.15 -6.55 11.05
CA PRO A 104 4.38 -6.72 10.26
C PRO A 104 4.45 -5.83 9.00
N LEU A 105 3.34 -5.69 8.26
CA LEU A 105 3.30 -4.81 7.09
C LEU A 105 3.43 -3.33 7.46
N CYS A 106 2.83 -2.91 8.59
CA CYS A 106 2.96 -1.55 9.09
C CYS A 106 4.41 -1.25 9.47
N TYR A 107 5.07 -2.16 10.16
CA TYR A 107 6.47 -2.03 10.56
C TYR A 107 7.40 -1.83 9.34
N VAL A 108 7.25 -2.68 8.33
CA VAL A 108 8.01 -2.54 7.08
C VAL A 108 7.70 -1.22 6.37
N ALA A 109 6.43 -0.82 6.30
CA ALA A 109 6.04 0.45 5.67
C ALA A 109 6.65 1.66 6.39
N LEU A 110 6.77 1.62 7.72
CA LEU A 110 7.42 2.66 8.51
C LEU A 110 8.93 2.70 8.26
N GLN A 111 9.62 1.56 8.24
CA GLN A 111 11.04 1.52 7.87
C GLN A 111 11.32 2.07 6.46
N LEU A 112 10.43 1.80 5.51
CA LEU A 112 10.54 2.34 4.16
C LEU A 112 10.18 3.83 4.12
N LYS A 113 9.27 4.30 4.98
CA LYS A 113 8.96 5.71 5.14
C LYS A 113 10.18 6.50 5.62
N ASP A 114 10.96 5.95 6.55
CA ASP A 114 12.18 6.59 7.04
C ASP A 114 13.26 6.75 5.96
N LYS A 115 13.20 5.95 4.89
CA LYS A 115 14.08 6.12 3.70
C LYS A 115 13.66 7.29 2.81
N VAL A 116 12.39 7.68 2.83
CA VAL A 116 11.84 8.72 1.95
C VAL A 116 11.58 10.04 2.66
N PHE A 117 11.57 10.07 3.99
CA PHE A 117 11.54 11.31 4.77
C PHE A 117 12.84 11.48 5.54
N SER A 118 13.33 12.70 5.63
CA SER A 118 14.51 12.99 6.45
C SER A 118 14.11 13.08 7.92
N SER A 119 14.85 12.40 8.81
CA SER A 119 14.66 12.45 10.26
C SER A 119 15.62 13.39 10.99
N GLN A 120 16.41 14.18 10.26
CA GLN A 120 17.58 14.86 10.82
C GLN A 120 17.31 16.19 11.55
N ASN A 121 16.13 16.81 11.39
CA ASN A 121 15.80 18.10 12.03
C ASN A 121 14.29 18.22 12.26
N ASP A 122 13.85 19.01 13.22
CA ASP A 122 12.46 19.20 13.65
C ASP A 122 11.44 19.60 12.57
N ALA A 123 11.88 20.13 11.43
CA ALA A 123 11.02 20.46 10.29
C ALA A 123 11.17 19.49 9.11
N SER A 124 12.12 18.56 9.17
CA SER A 124 12.47 17.67 8.06
C SER A 124 11.37 16.63 7.76
N GLU A 125 10.52 16.33 8.74
CA GLU A 125 9.37 15.42 8.59
C GLU A 125 8.35 15.89 7.53
N ASN A 126 8.38 17.18 7.16
CA ASN A 126 7.51 17.75 6.13
C ASN A 126 8.11 17.65 4.72
N TYR A 127 9.34 17.19 4.58
CA TYR A 127 10.04 17.13 3.31
C TYR A 127 10.26 15.69 2.86
N LEU A 128 9.64 15.36 1.73
CA LEU A 128 9.80 14.07 1.06
C LEU A 128 11.00 14.12 0.12
N ASN A 129 11.88 13.15 0.19
CA ASN A 129 12.92 12.91 -0.81
C ASN A 129 12.33 12.18 -2.02
N LEU A 130 12.01 12.93 -3.07
CA LEU A 130 11.41 12.36 -4.28
C LEU A 130 12.34 11.36 -4.96
N SER A 131 13.66 11.59 -4.93
CA SER A 131 14.66 10.67 -5.52
C SER A 131 14.62 9.28 -4.89
N ALA A 132 14.46 9.22 -3.56
CA ALA A 132 14.33 7.96 -2.84
C ALA A 132 12.97 7.30 -3.04
N LEU A 133 11.90 8.09 -3.26
CA LEU A 133 10.56 7.56 -3.51
C LEU A 133 10.42 7.07 -4.94
N MET A 134 10.78 7.91 -5.93
CA MET A 134 10.64 7.67 -7.36
C MET A 134 11.72 8.42 -8.14
N ASN A 135 12.31 7.76 -9.13
CA ASN A 135 13.34 8.34 -10.01
C ASN A 135 13.29 7.71 -11.41
N LYS A 136 14.06 8.25 -12.37
CA LYS A 136 14.06 7.76 -13.76
C LYS A 136 14.69 6.38 -13.93
N GLU A 137 15.52 5.94 -12.98
CA GLU A 137 16.12 4.59 -12.98
C GLU A 137 15.18 3.52 -12.43
N ASN A 138 13.96 3.88 -11.99
CA ASN A 138 13.00 2.98 -11.35
C ASN A 138 13.55 2.28 -10.10
N SER A 139 14.48 2.91 -9.39
CA SER A 139 15.12 2.37 -8.19
C SER A 139 14.45 2.80 -6.88
N GLY A 140 13.52 3.75 -6.95
CA GLY A 140 12.83 4.32 -5.80
C GLY A 140 11.92 3.33 -5.07
N VAL A 141 11.64 3.62 -3.79
CA VAL A 141 10.85 2.75 -2.91
C VAL A 141 9.49 2.41 -3.50
N ARG A 142 8.72 3.42 -3.95
CA ARG A 142 7.40 3.17 -4.52
C ARG A 142 7.48 2.32 -5.80
N GLN A 143 8.44 2.59 -6.66
CA GLN A 143 8.62 1.88 -7.93
C GLN A 143 8.96 0.40 -7.71
N LYS A 144 9.72 0.08 -6.67
CA LYS A 144 10.00 -1.31 -6.27
C LYS A 144 8.77 -2.03 -5.70
N LEU A 145 7.84 -1.32 -5.07
CA LEU A 145 6.61 -1.89 -4.52
C LEU A 145 5.52 -2.11 -5.56
N ILE A 146 5.45 -1.29 -6.61
CA ILE A 146 4.40 -1.36 -7.65
C ILE A 146 4.23 -2.79 -8.22
N PRO A 147 5.26 -3.49 -8.71
CA PRO A 147 5.06 -4.82 -9.29
C PRO A 147 4.56 -5.85 -8.28
N ILE A 148 4.95 -5.75 -7.01
CA ILE A 148 4.45 -6.63 -5.94
C ILE A 148 2.96 -6.37 -5.71
N GLU A 149 2.58 -5.12 -5.62
CA GLU A 149 1.19 -4.73 -5.43
C GLU A 149 0.29 -5.12 -6.61
N GLU A 150 0.79 -5.00 -7.84
CA GLU A 150 0.07 -5.43 -9.06
C GLU A 150 -0.21 -6.93 -9.04
N GLN A 151 0.72 -7.76 -8.54
CA GLN A 151 0.48 -9.19 -8.33
C GLN A 151 -0.65 -9.42 -7.32
N VAL A 152 -0.63 -8.73 -6.18
CA VAL A 152 -1.68 -8.81 -5.15
C VAL A 152 -3.03 -8.41 -5.73
N LEU A 153 -3.11 -7.26 -6.39
CA LEU A 153 -4.35 -6.75 -6.99
C LEU A 153 -4.90 -7.69 -8.05
N THR A 154 -4.05 -8.21 -8.93
CA THR A 154 -4.48 -9.13 -10.01
C THR A 154 -5.05 -10.40 -9.42
N LYS A 155 -4.34 -11.04 -8.49
CA LYS A 155 -4.80 -12.28 -7.86
C LYS A 155 -6.08 -12.07 -7.06
N ALA A 156 -6.16 -10.99 -6.28
CA ALA A 156 -7.33 -10.66 -5.49
C ALA A 156 -8.58 -10.38 -6.34
N LYS A 157 -8.44 -9.63 -7.44
CA LYS A 157 -9.55 -9.33 -8.36
C LYS A 157 -10.08 -10.59 -9.04
N ASN A 158 -9.20 -11.53 -9.38
CA ASN A 158 -9.60 -12.82 -9.97
C ASN A 158 -10.41 -13.65 -8.95
N ILE A 159 -9.91 -13.77 -7.71
CA ILE A 159 -10.58 -14.46 -6.62
C ILE A 159 -11.94 -13.80 -6.33
N LEU A 160 -11.99 -12.48 -6.19
CA LEU A 160 -13.24 -11.76 -5.93
C LEU A 160 -14.26 -11.93 -7.07
N THR A 161 -13.79 -12.01 -8.31
CA THR A 161 -14.65 -12.27 -9.48
C THR A 161 -15.25 -13.67 -9.40
N ASP A 162 -14.49 -14.68 -8.98
CA ASP A 162 -14.99 -16.04 -8.77
C ASP A 162 -15.96 -16.08 -7.58
N PHE A 163 -15.61 -15.46 -6.46
CA PHE A 163 -16.47 -15.39 -5.28
C PHE A 163 -17.83 -14.74 -5.55
N ARG A 164 -17.87 -13.72 -6.40
CA ARG A 164 -19.12 -13.06 -6.80
C ARG A 164 -20.03 -13.96 -7.66
N LYS A 165 -19.45 -14.92 -8.39
CA LYS A 165 -20.22 -15.89 -9.22
C LYS A 165 -20.64 -17.11 -8.42
N ASN A 166 -19.77 -17.62 -7.55
CA ASN A 166 -19.84 -18.94 -6.98
C ASN A 166 -20.00 -18.94 -5.45
N GLY A 167 -20.01 -17.77 -4.82
CA GLY A 167 -19.93 -17.61 -3.36
C GLY A 167 -18.51 -17.67 -2.83
N ILE A 168 -18.31 -17.20 -1.60
CA ILE A 168 -16.99 -17.26 -0.95
C ILE A 168 -16.57 -18.72 -0.72
N LYS A 169 -15.34 -19.01 -1.13
CA LYS A 169 -14.64 -20.25 -0.82
C LYS A 169 -13.59 -19.97 0.27
N TYR A 170 -13.93 -20.30 1.49
CA TYR A 170 -13.08 -20.02 2.66
C TYR A 170 -11.66 -20.57 2.54
N SER A 171 -11.49 -21.77 1.97
CA SER A 171 -10.17 -22.36 1.72
C SER A 171 -9.33 -21.49 0.79
N GLU A 172 -9.91 -21.02 -0.31
CA GLU A 172 -9.24 -20.18 -1.30
C GLU A 172 -8.85 -18.81 -0.71
N ALA A 173 -9.73 -18.22 0.10
CA ALA A 173 -9.42 -16.98 0.82
C ALA A 173 -8.25 -17.16 1.79
N LYS A 174 -8.23 -18.28 2.55
CA LYS A 174 -7.13 -18.61 3.47
C LYS A 174 -5.82 -18.92 2.74
N GLU A 175 -5.87 -19.61 1.61
CA GLU A 175 -4.70 -19.84 0.75
C GLU A 175 -4.13 -18.51 0.23
N PHE A 176 -5.02 -17.59 -0.16
CA PHE A 176 -4.59 -16.24 -0.56
C PHE A 176 -3.92 -15.50 0.60
N TYR A 177 -4.48 -15.56 1.82
CA TYR A 177 -3.88 -14.93 3.00
C TYR A 177 -2.52 -15.55 3.36
N ASN A 178 -2.39 -16.88 3.27
CA ASN A 178 -1.11 -17.56 3.47
C ASN A 178 -0.07 -17.13 2.42
N TRP A 179 -0.47 -16.94 1.17
CA TRP A 179 0.40 -16.42 0.14
C TRP A 179 0.84 -14.97 0.43
N ILE A 180 -0.06 -14.11 0.92
CA ILE A 180 0.31 -12.76 1.38
C ILE A 180 1.35 -12.81 2.50
N ASP A 181 1.09 -13.64 3.52
CA ASP A 181 1.93 -13.74 4.71
C ASP A 181 3.33 -14.30 4.43
N ASN A 182 3.43 -15.26 3.52
CA ASN A 182 4.69 -15.97 3.25
C ASN A 182 5.44 -15.40 2.05
N ASP A 183 4.78 -15.30 0.89
CA ASP A 183 5.45 -14.96 -0.36
C ASP A 183 5.56 -13.46 -0.57
N VAL A 184 4.44 -12.74 -0.49
CA VAL A 184 4.41 -11.28 -0.73
C VAL A 184 5.24 -10.54 0.32
N TYR A 185 5.04 -10.86 1.59
CA TYR A 185 5.78 -10.24 2.69
C TYR A 185 7.28 -10.53 2.61
N SER A 186 7.66 -11.77 2.29
CA SER A 186 9.06 -12.16 2.10
C SER A 186 9.68 -11.46 0.89
N GLU A 187 8.95 -11.30 -0.21
CA GLU A 187 9.43 -10.56 -1.38
C GLU A 187 9.71 -9.09 -1.04
N ILE A 188 8.79 -8.43 -0.30
CA ILE A 188 9.01 -7.05 0.16
C ILE A 188 10.28 -6.96 1.00
N ARG A 189 10.42 -7.81 2.03
CA ARG A 189 11.60 -7.80 2.92
C ARG A 189 12.91 -8.05 2.15
N SER A 190 12.92 -9.03 1.27
CA SER A 190 14.08 -9.36 0.44
C SER A 190 14.47 -8.20 -0.48
N LYS A 191 13.50 -7.59 -1.15
CA LYS A 191 13.72 -6.48 -2.09
C LYS A 191 14.35 -5.24 -1.45
N PHE A 192 14.04 -5.02 -0.19
CA PHE A 192 14.56 -3.88 0.58
C PHE A 192 15.65 -4.26 1.59
N LYS A 193 16.08 -5.54 1.63
CA LYS A 193 17.09 -6.08 2.56
C LYS A 193 16.74 -5.74 4.03
N LEU A 194 15.46 -5.95 4.39
CA LEU A 194 14.98 -5.76 5.75
C LEU A 194 15.15 -7.06 6.55
N ASN A 195 15.68 -6.93 7.76
CA ASN A 195 15.90 -8.06 8.68
C ASN A 195 14.62 -8.46 9.41
#